data_d42fe82b9867aab6d3806c4c4fc513ee
#
_entry.id   d42fe82b9867aab6d3806c4c4fc513ee
#
_cell.length_a   1.000
_cell.length_b   1.000
_cell.length_c   1.000
_cell.angle_alpha   90.00
_cell.angle_beta   90.00
_cell.angle_gamma   90.00
#
_symmetry.space_group_name_H-M   'P 1'
#
loop_
_entity.id
_entity.type
_entity.pdbx_description
1 polymer ?
#
loop_
_entity_poly.entity_id
_entity_poly.type
_entity_poly.pdbx_seq_one_letter_code
_entity_poly.pdbx_strand_id
1 'polypeptide(L)'
;MTWRKILTACGVIGATVAVHEAAHALAASRAGGRVKEVGIGFGPILIRMHAGSLPVSVRAFPLGGYAHIDVDEVPPHRRIPLLLAGPLANIALGIPLLLALRRHPVVDLGDFDRRVGLTGAIGTFTALFRATEAGPGAVGRLAGAINVGLGVMNLMPVYPLDGGHVVNSFLEARGASPSARAVFTRLTAVVFALIVLRAMVADMRRLTRRPPHGR
;
A
#
# COMPACT_ATOMS: atom_id res chain seq x y z
N MET A 1 -0.10 -25.67 -11.33
CA MET A 1 0.96 -24.65 -11.24
C MET A 1 0.47 -23.23 -10.94
N THR A 2 -0.71 -22.85 -11.37
CA THR A 2 -1.27 -21.50 -11.22
C THR A 2 -1.54 -21.08 -9.76
N TRP A 3 -1.99 -22.00 -8.91
CA TRP A 3 -2.31 -21.72 -7.50
C TRP A 3 -1.10 -21.25 -6.67
N ARG A 4 0.11 -21.79 -6.95
CA ARG A 4 1.35 -21.36 -6.27
C ARG A 4 1.66 -19.89 -6.58
N LYS A 5 1.46 -19.45 -7.82
CA LYS A 5 1.67 -18.05 -8.23
C LYS A 5 0.66 -17.13 -7.56
N ILE A 6 -0.60 -17.56 -7.47
CA ILE A 6 -1.64 -16.80 -6.76
C ILE A 6 -1.28 -16.65 -5.29
N LEU A 7 -0.92 -17.74 -4.62
CA LEU A 7 -0.53 -17.71 -3.20
C LEU A 7 0.71 -16.85 -2.97
N THR A 8 1.72 -16.92 -3.86
CA THR A 8 2.90 -16.06 -3.74
C THR A 8 2.53 -14.60 -3.92
N ALA A 9 1.73 -14.25 -4.91
CA ALA A 9 1.30 -12.87 -5.13
C ALA A 9 0.47 -12.33 -3.96
N CYS A 10 -0.52 -13.08 -3.51
CA CYS A 10 -1.32 -12.72 -2.33
C CYS A 10 -0.45 -12.61 -1.07
N GLY A 11 0.49 -13.53 -0.88
CA GLY A 11 1.42 -13.54 0.24
C GLY A 11 2.33 -12.31 0.26
N VAL A 12 2.92 -11.93 -0.87
CA VAL A 12 3.78 -10.74 -0.98
C VAL A 12 2.97 -9.48 -0.70
N ILE A 13 1.81 -9.32 -1.35
CA ILE A 13 0.98 -8.13 -1.16
C ILE A 13 0.44 -8.08 0.27
N GLY A 14 -0.07 -9.19 0.80
CA GLY A 14 -0.56 -9.28 2.18
C GLY A 14 0.53 -8.98 3.20
N ALA A 15 1.75 -9.48 3.02
CA ALA A 15 2.88 -9.18 3.90
C ALA A 15 3.29 -7.71 3.84
N THR A 16 3.31 -7.12 2.63
CA THR A 16 3.59 -5.69 2.46
C THR A 16 2.59 -4.82 3.21
N VAL A 17 1.29 -5.12 3.08
CA VAL A 17 0.23 -4.43 3.81
C VAL A 17 0.32 -4.68 5.31
N ALA A 18 0.57 -5.94 5.73
CA ALA A 18 0.69 -6.29 7.15
C ALA A 18 1.81 -5.51 7.85
N VAL A 19 2.97 -5.35 7.20
CA VAL A 19 4.09 -4.52 7.72
C VAL A 19 3.66 -3.07 7.88
N HIS A 20 2.95 -2.52 6.89
CA HIS A 20 2.45 -1.16 6.89
C HIS A 20 1.50 -0.92 8.08
N GLU A 21 0.44 -1.71 8.18
CA GLU A 21 -0.58 -1.56 9.22
C GLU A 21 -0.03 -1.87 10.63
N ALA A 22 0.87 -2.87 10.74
CA ALA A 22 1.52 -3.17 12.01
C ALA A 22 2.39 -2.01 12.51
N ALA A 23 3.06 -1.30 11.61
CA ALA A 23 3.86 -0.13 11.97
C ALA A 23 2.98 1.02 12.47
N HIS A 24 1.84 1.28 11.83
CA HIS A 24 0.84 2.23 12.32
C HIS A 24 0.31 1.83 13.72
N ALA A 25 -0.09 0.57 13.88
CA ALA A 25 -0.60 0.07 15.15
C ALA A 25 0.43 0.17 16.29
N LEU A 26 1.69 -0.17 16.00
CA LEU A 26 2.79 -0.07 16.97
C LEU A 26 3.07 1.38 17.35
N ALA A 27 3.12 2.28 16.38
CA ALA A 27 3.34 3.71 16.62
C ALA A 27 2.17 4.32 17.40
N ALA A 28 0.92 3.93 17.07
CA ALA A 28 -0.27 4.38 17.80
C ALA A 28 -0.24 3.96 19.26
N SER A 29 0.07 2.68 19.53
CA SER A 29 0.17 2.16 20.89
C SER A 29 1.24 2.91 21.72
N ARG A 30 2.39 3.26 21.09
CA ARG A 30 3.43 4.06 21.75
C ARG A 30 3.06 5.52 21.98
N ALA A 31 2.18 6.07 21.12
CA ALA A 31 1.68 7.44 21.25
C ALA A 31 0.53 7.56 22.26
N GLY A 32 0.07 6.46 22.85
CA GLY A 32 -1.08 6.40 23.74
C GLY A 32 -2.42 6.26 23.03
N GLY A 33 -2.42 6.06 21.71
CA GLY A 33 -3.62 5.78 20.93
C GLY A 33 -4.10 4.34 21.13
N ARG A 34 -5.41 4.14 21.08
CA ARG A 34 -6.03 2.82 21.20
C ARG A 34 -6.22 2.19 19.83
N VAL A 35 -5.54 1.05 19.60
CA VAL A 35 -5.75 0.26 18.39
C VAL A 35 -6.88 -0.73 18.63
N LYS A 36 -7.96 -0.62 17.85
CA LYS A 36 -9.17 -1.46 17.96
C LYS A 36 -9.08 -2.74 17.13
N GLU A 37 -8.57 -2.63 15.91
CA GLU A 37 -8.44 -3.75 14.96
C GLU A 37 -7.39 -3.40 13.88
N VAL A 38 -6.73 -4.42 13.36
CA VAL A 38 -5.94 -4.36 12.13
C VAL A 38 -6.55 -5.28 11.09
N GLY A 39 -6.87 -4.74 9.92
CA GLY A 39 -7.40 -5.49 8.80
C GLY A 39 -6.41 -5.57 7.64
N ILE A 40 -6.12 -6.78 7.16
CA ILE A 40 -5.30 -7.03 5.98
C ILE A 40 -6.22 -7.42 4.83
N GLY A 41 -6.34 -6.54 3.84
CA GLY A 41 -7.24 -6.72 2.71
C GLY A 41 -8.64 -6.13 2.93
N PHE A 42 -9.50 -6.36 1.94
CA PHE A 42 -10.90 -5.93 1.91
C PHE A 42 -11.85 -7.11 1.62
N GLY A 43 -13.16 -6.87 1.78
CA GLY A 43 -14.20 -7.88 1.53
C GLY A 43 -14.45 -8.81 2.73
N PRO A 44 -14.99 -10.02 2.48
CA PRO A 44 -15.29 -10.97 3.53
C PRO A 44 -14.06 -11.39 4.34
N ILE A 45 -14.24 -11.56 5.64
CA ILE A 45 -13.18 -12.03 6.54
C ILE A 45 -12.98 -13.52 6.29
N LEU A 46 -11.76 -13.91 5.95
CA LEU A 46 -11.34 -15.30 5.80
C LEU A 46 -10.78 -15.87 7.09
N ILE A 47 -9.97 -15.09 7.79
CA ILE A 47 -9.30 -15.48 9.04
C ILE A 47 -9.44 -14.34 10.04
N ARG A 48 -9.78 -14.67 11.29
CA ARG A 48 -9.75 -13.76 12.42
C ARG A 48 -8.83 -14.34 13.48
N MET A 49 -7.87 -13.56 13.95
CA MET A 49 -6.90 -13.97 14.96
C MET A 49 -6.64 -12.84 15.94
N HIS A 50 -5.85 -13.12 16.99
CA HIS A 50 -5.41 -12.11 17.94
C HIS A 50 -3.90 -12.10 18.02
N ALA A 51 -3.30 -10.92 17.92
CA ALA A 51 -1.89 -10.69 18.24
C ALA A 51 -1.83 -10.07 19.65
N GLY A 52 -1.72 -10.94 20.67
CA GLY A 52 -1.97 -10.54 22.05
C GLY A 52 -3.43 -10.14 22.23
N SER A 53 -3.71 -8.92 22.68
CA SER A 53 -5.06 -8.37 22.81
C SER A 53 -5.60 -7.70 21.54
N LEU A 54 -4.79 -7.57 20.49
CA LEU A 54 -5.14 -6.87 19.27
C LEU A 54 -5.86 -7.81 18.29
N PRO A 55 -7.13 -7.54 17.91
CA PRO A 55 -7.81 -8.28 16.86
C PRO A 55 -7.15 -8.00 15.50
N VAL A 56 -6.87 -9.07 14.75
CA VAL A 56 -6.34 -9.01 13.39
C VAL A 56 -7.25 -9.81 12.47
N SER A 57 -7.68 -9.21 11.37
CA SER A 57 -8.49 -9.87 10.35
C SER A 57 -7.77 -9.93 9.01
N VAL A 58 -7.80 -11.11 8.37
CA VAL A 58 -7.35 -11.30 6.99
C VAL A 58 -8.59 -11.46 6.13
N ARG A 59 -8.67 -10.68 5.06
CA ARG A 59 -9.83 -10.59 4.18
C ARG A 59 -9.55 -11.13 2.78
N ALA A 60 -10.60 -11.38 2.01
CA ALA A 60 -10.53 -12.10 0.75
C ALA A 60 -9.70 -11.38 -0.33
N PHE A 61 -9.72 -10.07 -0.37
CA PHE A 61 -9.02 -9.27 -1.38
C PHE A 61 -7.82 -8.56 -0.77
N PRO A 62 -6.57 -9.01 -0.99
CA PRO A 62 -5.36 -8.47 -0.37
C PRO A 62 -4.90 -7.16 -1.04
N LEU A 63 -5.82 -6.25 -1.37
CA LEU A 63 -5.57 -5.00 -2.09
C LEU A 63 -5.50 -3.78 -1.16
N GLY A 64 -4.87 -3.92 -0.02
CA GLY A 64 -4.75 -2.89 0.99
C GLY A 64 -5.07 -3.40 2.38
N GLY A 65 -5.20 -2.49 3.34
CA GLY A 65 -5.51 -2.80 4.74
C GLY A 65 -6.00 -1.58 5.46
N TYR A 66 -6.18 -1.72 6.76
CA TYR A 66 -6.49 -0.63 7.66
C TYR A 66 -6.07 -0.96 9.08
N ALA A 67 -5.61 0.06 9.79
CA ALA A 67 -5.51 0.02 11.25
C ALA A 67 -6.60 0.93 11.82
N HIS A 68 -7.59 0.35 12.50
CA HIS A 68 -8.62 1.12 13.18
C HIS A 68 -8.07 1.64 14.49
N ILE A 69 -7.60 2.87 14.46
CA ILE A 69 -6.96 3.54 15.57
C ILE A 69 -7.87 4.65 16.08
N ASP A 70 -8.12 4.66 17.38
CA ASP A 70 -8.79 5.76 18.05
C ASP A 70 -7.75 6.85 18.33
N VAL A 71 -7.75 7.87 17.49
CA VAL A 71 -6.75 8.95 17.56
C VAL A 71 -7.30 10.21 18.20
N ASP A 72 -8.56 10.21 18.65
CA ASP A 72 -9.20 11.41 19.21
C ASP A 72 -8.48 11.90 20.49
N GLU A 73 -7.94 10.98 21.27
CA GLU A 73 -7.14 11.26 22.46
C GLU A 73 -5.68 11.65 22.15
N VAL A 74 -5.21 11.45 20.89
CA VAL A 74 -3.84 11.76 20.48
C VAL A 74 -3.77 13.18 19.93
N PRO A 75 -2.96 14.08 20.53
CA PRO A 75 -2.78 15.45 20.02
C PRO A 75 -2.34 15.46 18.55
N PRO A 76 -2.81 16.41 17.73
CA PRO A 76 -2.54 16.44 16.28
C PRO A 76 -1.06 16.33 15.91
N HIS A 77 -0.17 17.01 16.64
CA HIS A 77 1.28 16.94 16.40
C HIS A 77 1.88 15.56 16.67
N ARG A 78 1.29 14.75 17.58
CA ARG A 78 1.71 13.37 17.87
C ARG A 78 1.11 12.35 16.89
N ARG A 79 0.08 12.73 16.14
CA ARG A 79 -0.48 11.89 15.06
C ARG A 79 0.47 11.79 13.87
N ILE A 80 1.32 12.80 13.63
CA ILE A 80 2.24 12.84 12.48
C ILE A 80 3.22 11.65 12.48
N PRO A 81 4.00 11.37 13.54
CA PRO A 81 4.87 10.19 13.57
C PRO A 81 4.12 8.87 13.40
N LEU A 82 2.90 8.77 13.93
CA LEU A 82 2.04 7.60 13.78
C LEU A 82 1.67 7.38 12.31
N LEU A 83 1.25 8.43 11.61
CA LEU A 83 0.87 8.39 10.20
C LEU A 83 2.06 8.11 9.26
N LEU A 84 3.26 8.52 9.65
CA LEU A 84 4.48 8.24 8.89
C LEU A 84 5.02 6.81 9.12
N ALA A 85 4.61 6.13 10.20
CA ALA A 85 5.18 4.86 10.58
C ALA A 85 5.02 3.76 9.52
N GLY A 86 3.82 3.62 8.94
CA GLY A 86 3.55 2.65 7.88
C GLY A 86 4.41 2.86 6.63
N PRO A 87 4.35 4.05 6.01
CA PRO A 87 5.17 4.38 4.86
C PRO A 87 6.67 4.16 5.10
N LEU A 88 7.19 4.63 6.24
CA LEU A 88 8.60 4.49 6.58
C LEU A 88 9.00 3.03 6.83
N ALA A 89 8.14 2.21 7.43
CA ALA A 89 8.40 0.79 7.61
C ALA A 89 8.51 0.06 6.27
N ASN A 90 7.63 0.37 5.32
CA ASN A 90 7.70 -0.19 3.98
C ASN A 90 8.99 0.22 3.26
N ILE A 91 9.39 1.48 3.32
CA ILE A 91 10.64 1.95 2.72
C ILE A 91 11.83 1.26 3.39
N ALA A 92 11.85 1.18 4.72
CA ALA A 92 12.90 0.55 5.50
C ALA A 92 13.06 -0.96 5.21
N LEU A 93 11.96 -1.65 4.88
CA LEU A 93 11.99 -3.05 4.44
C LEU A 93 12.39 -3.16 2.97
N GLY A 94 11.86 -2.29 2.11
CA GLY A 94 12.01 -2.40 0.66
C GLY A 94 13.42 -2.09 0.17
N ILE A 95 14.08 -1.07 0.71
CA ILE A 95 15.43 -0.67 0.29
C ILE A 95 16.46 -1.79 0.53
N PRO A 96 16.58 -2.41 1.72
CA PRO A 96 17.49 -3.53 1.94
C PRO A 96 17.22 -4.72 1.00
N LEU A 97 15.94 -5.07 0.76
CA LEU A 97 15.59 -6.13 -0.20
C LEU A 97 16.08 -5.82 -1.61
N LEU A 98 15.90 -4.60 -2.09
CA LEU A 98 16.38 -4.15 -3.40
C LEU A 98 17.90 -4.23 -3.51
N LEU A 99 18.61 -3.81 -2.47
CA LEU A 99 20.07 -3.81 -2.44
C LEU A 99 20.63 -5.23 -2.34
N ALA A 100 20.08 -6.07 -1.46
CA ALA A 100 20.51 -7.44 -1.28
C ALA A 100 20.27 -8.30 -2.53
N LEU A 101 19.15 -8.08 -3.22
CA LEU A 101 18.72 -8.86 -4.37
C LEU A 101 19.00 -8.17 -5.73
N ARG A 102 19.88 -7.16 -5.75
CA ARG A 102 20.20 -6.37 -6.96
C ARG A 102 20.72 -7.18 -8.15
N ARG A 103 21.32 -8.36 -7.90
CA ARG A 103 21.85 -9.26 -8.93
C ARG A 103 20.78 -10.15 -9.58
N HIS A 104 19.61 -10.25 -8.98
CA HIS A 104 18.50 -11.00 -9.56
C HIS A 104 17.82 -10.20 -10.67
N PRO A 105 17.22 -10.87 -11.67
CA PRO A 105 16.59 -10.20 -12.79
C PRO A 105 15.50 -9.23 -12.29
N VAL A 106 15.44 -8.06 -12.90
CA VAL A 106 14.24 -7.20 -12.83
C VAL A 106 13.21 -7.85 -13.73
N VAL A 107 12.07 -8.18 -13.16
CA VAL A 107 10.96 -8.66 -13.97
C VAL A 107 10.51 -7.52 -14.88
N ASP A 108 10.59 -7.76 -16.18
CA ASP A 108 10.02 -6.84 -17.14
C ASP A 108 8.51 -6.81 -16.91
N LEU A 109 8.01 -5.66 -16.51
CA LEU A 109 6.59 -5.44 -16.27
C LEU A 109 5.78 -5.41 -17.58
N GLY A 110 6.44 -5.73 -18.72
CA GLY A 110 5.87 -5.54 -20.05
C GLY A 110 5.64 -4.05 -20.28
N ASP A 111 4.88 -3.68 -21.29
CA ASP A 111 4.58 -2.29 -21.63
C ASP A 111 4.14 -1.44 -20.41
N PHE A 112 5.06 -1.27 -19.46
CA PHE A 112 4.94 -0.29 -18.38
C PHE A 112 4.86 1.05 -19.09
N ASP A 113 3.69 1.64 -19.07
CA ASP A 113 3.53 2.96 -19.67
C ASP A 113 4.43 3.95 -18.93
N ARG A 114 5.64 4.14 -19.47
CA ARG A 114 6.66 5.05 -18.94
C ARG A 114 6.13 6.47 -18.80
N ARG A 115 5.01 6.80 -19.49
CA ARG A 115 4.34 8.10 -19.40
C ARG A 115 3.49 8.26 -18.15
N VAL A 116 3.00 7.16 -17.56
CA VAL A 116 2.10 7.22 -16.38
C VAL A 116 2.81 6.83 -15.09
N GLY A 117 3.86 6.01 -15.17
CA GLY A 117 4.66 5.60 -13.99
C GLY A 117 3.91 4.75 -12.95
N LEU A 118 2.62 4.47 -13.16
CA LEU A 118 1.76 3.79 -12.22
C LEU A 118 1.31 2.44 -12.79
N THR A 119 1.55 1.40 -12.03
CA THR A 119 1.01 0.06 -12.29
C THR A 119 -0.18 -0.14 -11.35
N GLY A 120 -1.35 -0.41 -11.91
CA GLY A 120 -2.54 -0.74 -11.11
C GLY A 120 -2.44 -2.13 -10.47
N ALA A 121 -3.46 -2.52 -9.72
CA ALA A 121 -3.51 -3.79 -9.02
C ALA A 121 -3.30 -4.99 -9.95
N ILE A 122 -3.91 -4.99 -11.14
CA ILE A 122 -3.79 -6.07 -12.13
C ILE A 122 -2.35 -6.19 -12.64
N GLY A 123 -1.70 -5.07 -12.95
CA GLY A 123 -0.31 -5.05 -13.37
C GLY A 123 0.64 -5.56 -12.28
N THR A 124 0.41 -5.21 -11.02
CA THR A 124 1.18 -5.71 -9.88
C THR A 124 1.05 -7.23 -9.72
N PHE A 125 -0.16 -7.79 -9.82
CA PHE A 125 -0.38 -9.25 -9.81
C PHE A 125 0.32 -9.93 -10.98
N THR A 126 0.20 -9.38 -12.20
CA THR A 126 0.85 -9.92 -13.39
C THR A 126 2.38 -9.93 -13.23
N ALA A 127 2.95 -8.86 -12.68
CA ALA A 127 4.38 -8.77 -12.39
C ALA A 127 4.84 -9.83 -11.40
N LEU A 128 4.07 -10.04 -10.31
CA LEU A 128 4.36 -11.09 -9.32
C LEU A 128 4.28 -12.49 -9.94
N PHE A 129 3.33 -12.74 -10.85
CA PHE A 129 3.26 -14.02 -11.55
C PHE A 129 4.51 -14.28 -12.40
N ARG A 130 4.96 -13.28 -13.16
CA ARG A 130 6.22 -13.37 -13.93
C ARG A 130 7.44 -13.54 -13.01
N ALA A 131 7.48 -12.81 -11.88
CA ALA A 131 8.55 -12.95 -10.91
C ALA A 131 8.66 -14.38 -10.35
N THR A 132 7.53 -15.07 -10.13
CA THR A 132 7.55 -16.47 -9.68
C THR A 132 8.16 -17.43 -10.71
N GLU A 133 8.09 -17.10 -11.99
CA GLU A 133 8.75 -17.87 -13.06
C GLU A 133 10.25 -17.63 -13.09
N ALA A 134 10.69 -16.42 -12.78
CA ALA A 134 12.10 -16.05 -12.72
C ALA A 134 12.79 -16.48 -11.40
N GLY A 135 12.03 -16.99 -10.43
CA GLY A 135 12.54 -17.57 -9.19
C GLY A 135 12.41 -16.68 -7.95
N PRO A 136 12.75 -17.23 -6.77
CA PRO A 136 12.50 -16.55 -5.48
C PRO A 136 13.26 -15.24 -5.32
N GLY A 137 14.46 -15.10 -5.88
CA GLY A 137 15.22 -13.83 -5.86
C GLY A 137 14.53 -12.72 -6.63
N ALA A 138 13.90 -13.02 -7.77
CA ALA A 138 13.11 -12.04 -8.54
C ALA A 138 11.84 -11.64 -7.78
N VAL A 139 11.16 -12.59 -7.11
CA VAL A 139 10.01 -12.31 -6.24
C VAL A 139 10.43 -11.37 -5.10
N GLY A 140 11.52 -11.66 -4.41
CA GLY A 140 12.03 -10.82 -3.32
C GLY A 140 12.41 -9.43 -3.79
N ARG A 141 13.05 -9.30 -4.96
CA ARG A 141 13.38 -8.00 -5.56
C ARG A 141 12.14 -7.18 -5.90
N LEU A 142 11.14 -7.83 -6.49
CA LEU A 142 9.87 -7.17 -6.80
C LEU A 142 9.11 -6.79 -5.51
N ALA A 143 9.13 -7.65 -4.49
CA ALA A 143 8.56 -7.33 -3.18
C ALA A 143 9.22 -6.08 -2.56
N GLY A 144 10.56 -5.95 -2.70
CA GLY A 144 11.28 -4.74 -2.31
C GLY A 144 10.79 -3.51 -3.05
N ALA A 145 10.60 -3.60 -4.37
CA ALA A 145 10.10 -2.50 -5.19
C ALA A 145 8.65 -2.11 -4.82
N ILE A 146 7.78 -3.10 -4.57
CA ILE A 146 6.39 -2.88 -4.14
C ILE A 146 6.38 -2.17 -2.78
N ASN A 147 7.22 -2.60 -1.83
CA ASN A 147 7.32 -1.96 -0.52
C ASN A 147 7.76 -0.50 -0.63
N VAL A 148 8.85 -0.20 -1.37
CA VAL A 148 9.30 1.19 -1.57
C VAL A 148 8.21 2.00 -2.27
N GLY A 149 7.61 1.46 -3.34
CA GLY A 149 6.54 2.13 -4.08
C GLY A 149 5.33 2.45 -3.21
N LEU A 150 4.87 1.49 -2.39
CA LEU A 150 3.75 1.70 -1.46
C LEU A 150 4.10 2.76 -0.41
N GLY A 151 5.30 2.70 0.17
CA GLY A 151 5.75 3.68 1.14
C GLY A 151 5.83 5.10 0.56
N VAL A 152 6.45 5.26 -0.61
CA VAL A 152 6.56 6.57 -1.28
C VAL A 152 5.18 7.10 -1.67
N MET A 153 4.31 6.24 -2.21
CA MET A 153 2.95 6.63 -2.59
C MET A 153 2.15 7.09 -1.37
N ASN A 154 2.24 6.39 -0.24
CA ASN A 154 1.55 6.78 0.99
C ASN A 154 2.10 8.06 1.63
N LEU A 155 3.30 8.51 1.29
CA LEU A 155 3.83 9.81 1.70
C LEU A 155 3.28 10.98 0.87
N MET A 156 2.58 10.72 -0.24
CA MET A 156 1.99 11.80 -1.05
C MET A 156 0.94 12.58 -0.24
N PRO A 157 0.93 13.93 -0.33
CA PRO A 157 0.01 14.78 0.44
C PRO A 157 -1.42 14.76 -0.13
N VAL A 158 -1.96 13.57 -0.34
CA VAL A 158 -3.23 13.32 -1.03
C VAL A 158 -4.09 12.37 -0.21
N TYR A 159 -5.30 12.80 0.17
CA TYR A 159 -6.26 11.92 0.84
C TYR A 159 -6.79 10.86 -0.13
N PRO A 160 -6.97 9.58 0.25
CA PRO A 160 -6.95 9.03 1.61
C PRO A 160 -5.60 8.45 2.06
N LEU A 161 -4.47 8.81 1.42
CA LEU A 161 -3.14 8.31 1.78
C LEU A 161 -2.67 8.91 3.11
N ASP A 162 -1.70 8.26 3.76
CA ASP A 162 -1.18 8.71 5.06
C ASP A 162 -0.61 10.13 5.01
N GLY A 163 0.09 10.49 3.92
CA GLY A 163 0.59 11.84 3.69
C GLY A 163 -0.52 12.89 3.64
N GLY A 164 -1.70 12.54 3.12
CA GLY A 164 -2.88 13.40 3.18
C GLY A 164 -3.37 13.61 4.62
N HIS A 165 -3.37 12.56 5.42
CA HIS A 165 -3.69 12.63 6.85
C HIS A 165 -2.64 13.41 7.65
N VAL A 166 -1.35 13.29 7.30
CA VAL A 166 -0.25 14.10 7.87
C VAL A 166 -0.50 15.57 7.62
N VAL A 167 -0.80 15.97 6.38
CA VAL A 167 -1.11 17.37 6.04
C VAL A 167 -2.34 17.85 6.80
N ASN A 168 -3.40 17.06 6.89
CA ASN A 168 -4.60 17.42 7.63
C ASN A 168 -4.31 17.64 9.12
N SER A 169 -3.51 16.75 9.75
CA SER A 169 -3.09 16.88 11.15
C SER A 169 -2.20 18.10 11.36
N PHE A 170 -1.33 18.43 10.41
CA PHE A 170 -0.51 19.63 10.45
C PHE A 170 -1.35 20.92 10.33
N LEU A 171 -2.32 20.94 9.41
CA LEU A 171 -3.26 22.07 9.27
C LEU A 171 -4.08 22.28 10.55
N GLU A 172 -4.53 21.18 11.18
CA GLU A 172 -5.23 21.21 12.46
C GLU A 172 -4.35 21.81 13.57
N ALA A 173 -3.11 21.35 13.68
CA ALA A 173 -2.16 21.86 14.67
C ALA A 173 -1.81 23.35 14.46
N ARG A 174 -1.97 23.86 13.23
CA ARG A 174 -1.80 25.29 12.89
C ARG A 174 -3.08 26.11 13.02
N GLY A 175 -4.18 25.53 13.53
CA GLY A 175 -5.43 26.24 13.76
C GLY A 175 -6.28 26.45 12.50
N ALA A 176 -6.03 25.70 11.42
CA ALA A 176 -6.87 25.77 10.24
C ALA A 176 -8.31 25.36 10.55
N SER A 177 -9.28 26.10 10.01
CA SER A 177 -10.70 25.84 10.24
C SER A 177 -11.12 24.44 9.73
N PRO A 178 -12.12 23.81 10.38
CA PRO A 178 -12.65 22.53 9.91
C PRO A 178 -13.10 22.57 8.45
N SER A 179 -13.67 23.70 7.99
CA SER A 179 -14.09 23.90 6.61
C SER A 179 -12.92 23.90 5.63
N ALA A 180 -11.82 24.59 5.94
CA ALA A 180 -10.61 24.59 5.11
C ALA A 180 -10.00 23.19 5.01
N ARG A 181 -9.93 22.44 6.13
CA ARG A 181 -9.46 21.05 6.15
C ARG A 181 -10.37 20.12 5.33
N ALA A 182 -11.68 20.30 5.41
CA ALA A 182 -12.64 19.54 4.62
C ALA A 182 -12.49 19.81 3.12
N VAL A 183 -12.22 21.04 2.70
CA VAL A 183 -11.94 21.40 1.32
C VAL A 183 -10.68 20.70 0.83
N PHE A 184 -9.57 20.77 1.58
CA PHE A 184 -8.33 20.06 1.26
C PHE A 184 -8.58 18.55 1.07
N THR A 185 -9.24 17.91 2.04
CA THR A 185 -9.55 16.47 2.00
C THR A 185 -10.36 16.08 0.76
N ARG A 186 -11.42 16.84 0.46
CA ARG A 186 -12.29 16.57 -0.70
C ARG A 186 -11.56 16.75 -2.03
N LEU A 187 -10.83 17.85 -2.19
CA LEU A 187 -10.09 18.12 -3.43
C LEU A 187 -9.03 17.05 -3.69
N THR A 188 -8.25 16.71 -2.67
CA THR A 188 -7.19 15.70 -2.83
C THR A 188 -7.77 14.29 -3.00
N ALA A 189 -8.90 13.95 -2.38
CA ALA A 189 -9.61 12.70 -2.62
C ALA A 189 -10.10 12.57 -4.07
N VAL A 190 -10.61 13.65 -4.67
CA VAL A 190 -11.00 13.66 -6.09
C VAL A 190 -9.78 13.45 -6.99
N VAL A 191 -8.67 14.14 -6.73
CA VAL A 191 -7.42 13.95 -7.47
C VAL A 191 -6.95 12.50 -7.38
N PHE A 192 -6.96 11.91 -6.19
CA PHE A 192 -6.61 10.51 -6.00
C PHE A 192 -7.53 9.57 -6.79
N ALA A 193 -8.85 9.78 -6.70
CA ALA A 193 -9.82 8.98 -7.42
C ALA A 193 -9.59 9.02 -8.95
N LEU A 194 -9.26 10.19 -9.49
CA LEU A 194 -8.94 10.35 -10.92
C LEU A 194 -7.65 9.61 -11.30
N ILE A 195 -6.62 9.64 -10.46
CA ILE A 195 -5.37 8.89 -10.66
C ILE A 195 -5.65 7.38 -10.67
N VAL A 196 -6.40 6.88 -9.70
CA VAL A 196 -6.77 5.46 -9.59
C VAL A 196 -7.62 5.04 -10.80
N LEU A 197 -8.63 5.83 -11.17
CA LEU A 197 -9.46 5.55 -12.33
C LEU A 197 -8.62 5.47 -13.61
N ARG A 198 -7.69 6.39 -13.80
CA ARG A 198 -6.76 6.38 -14.95
C ARG A 198 -5.90 5.11 -14.97
N ALA A 199 -5.36 4.70 -13.82
CA ALA A 199 -4.57 3.48 -13.70
C ALA A 199 -5.42 2.22 -14.02
N MET A 200 -6.66 2.17 -13.54
CA MET A 200 -7.59 1.07 -13.84
C MET A 200 -7.94 1.01 -15.33
N VAL A 201 -8.26 2.15 -15.96
CA VAL A 201 -8.53 2.22 -17.40
C VAL A 201 -7.30 1.78 -18.21
N ALA A 202 -6.09 2.18 -17.79
CA ALA A 202 -4.86 1.74 -18.45
C ALA A 202 -4.68 0.21 -18.34
N ASP A 203 -4.91 -0.37 -17.15
CA ASP A 203 -4.86 -1.83 -16.95
C ASP A 203 -5.89 -2.57 -17.83
N MET A 204 -7.14 -2.09 -17.88
CA MET A 204 -8.18 -2.69 -18.71
C MET A 204 -7.84 -2.64 -20.21
N ARG A 205 -7.32 -1.52 -20.70
CA ARG A 205 -6.88 -1.39 -22.08
C ARG A 205 -5.75 -2.36 -22.44
N ARG A 206 -4.89 -2.71 -21.48
CA ARG A 206 -3.83 -3.73 -21.66
C ARG A 206 -4.39 -5.13 -21.79
N LEU A 207 -5.41 -5.48 -21.01
CA LEU A 207 -6.07 -6.79 -21.08
C LEU A 207 -6.81 -7.00 -22.42
N THR A 208 -7.34 -5.92 -23.02
CA THR A 208 -8.08 -5.98 -24.29
C THR A 208 -7.18 -5.90 -25.53
N ARG A 209 -5.94 -5.42 -25.41
CA ARG A 209 -4.97 -5.45 -26.52
C ARG A 209 -4.48 -6.90 -26.70
N ARG A 210 -4.90 -7.56 -27.77
CA ARG A 210 -4.31 -8.82 -28.22
C ARG A 210 -2.81 -8.61 -28.42
N PRO A 211 -1.96 -9.57 -27.99
CA PRO A 211 -0.54 -9.54 -28.37
C PRO A 211 -0.47 -9.47 -29.90
N PRO A 212 0.44 -8.70 -30.51
CA PRO A 212 0.66 -8.75 -31.94
C PRO A 212 0.98 -10.19 -32.30
N HIS A 213 0.22 -10.75 -33.21
CA HIS A 213 0.47 -12.09 -33.77
C HIS A 213 1.94 -12.13 -34.18
N GLY A 214 2.69 -13.08 -33.64
CA GLY A 214 4.10 -13.26 -33.91
C GLY A 214 4.36 -13.35 -35.41
N ARG A 215 5.36 -12.67 -35.84
CA ARG A 215 6.14 -13.01 -37.05
C ARG A 215 7.35 -13.79 -36.60
#